data_e37d44c04b485702b74bb0873629cb6d
#
_entry.id   e37d44c04b485702b74bb0873629cb6d
#
_cell.length_a   1.000
_cell.length_b   1.000
_cell.length_c   1.000
_cell.angle_alpha   90.00
_cell.angle_beta   90.00
_cell.angle_gamma   90.00
#
_symmetry.space_group_name_H-M   'P 1'
#
loop_
_entity.id
_entity.type
_entity.pdbx_description
1 polymer ?
#
loop_
_entity_poly.entity_id
_entity_poly.type
_entity_poly.pdbx_seq_one_letter_code
_entity_poly.pdbx_strand_id
1 'polypeptide(L)'
;MFLQHTSGGLSAGFMQELFAEVEHIDYLKEEQQPSAHQISAVIEEVKEGCLGVFGGGHGRWMLSEMRRGANGFMPAAEAIDVHVQIWDAYQAGDERRARDIFNTLLPQINLIMAINVTVCKEILVRRGIFKSANMRIPGSAMMDTEDKRELEMIMADLAPYFRV
;
A
#
# COMPACT_ATOMS: atom_id res chain seq x y z
N MET A 1 -3.02 -17.13 -7.97
CA MET A 1 -2.39 -16.67 -6.69
C MET A 1 -1.60 -15.40 -6.90
N PHE A 2 -1.27 -14.68 -5.79
CA PHE A 2 -0.29 -13.59 -5.83
C PHE A 2 1.09 -14.11 -5.41
N LEU A 3 2.10 -13.84 -6.22
CA LEU A 3 3.50 -13.88 -5.81
C LEU A 3 3.81 -12.57 -5.07
N GLN A 4 4.39 -12.63 -3.88
CA GLN A 4 4.81 -11.43 -3.16
C GLN A 4 6.33 -11.30 -3.16
N HIS A 5 6.84 -10.18 -3.67
CA HIS A 5 8.24 -9.84 -3.70
C HIS A 5 8.54 -8.70 -2.73
N THR A 6 9.15 -9.02 -1.59
CA THR A 6 9.46 -8.04 -0.52
C THR A 6 10.95 -7.86 -0.27
N SER A 7 11.70 -8.93 -0.45
CA SER A 7 13.16 -8.95 -0.25
C SER A 7 13.73 -10.24 -0.86
N GLY A 8 15.03 -10.30 -1.03
CA GLY A 8 15.71 -11.51 -1.48
C GLY A 8 16.02 -11.57 -2.97
N GLY A 9 15.69 -10.50 -3.71
CA GLY A 9 16.28 -10.28 -5.03
C GLY A 9 15.84 -11.27 -6.12
N LEU A 10 14.56 -11.58 -6.20
CA LEU A 10 14.07 -12.25 -7.40
C LEU A 10 14.28 -11.32 -8.60
N SER A 11 14.98 -11.79 -9.62
CA SER A 11 15.08 -11.03 -10.88
C SER A 11 13.78 -11.06 -11.66
N ALA A 12 13.55 -10.06 -12.50
CA ALA A 12 12.38 -10.04 -13.37
C ALA A 12 12.38 -11.25 -14.32
N GLY A 13 13.55 -11.69 -14.80
CA GLY A 13 13.70 -12.91 -15.61
C GLY A 13 13.27 -14.18 -14.86
N PHE A 14 13.66 -14.32 -13.60
CA PHE A 14 13.20 -15.46 -12.79
C PHE A 14 11.68 -15.39 -12.52
N MET A 15 11.13 -14.19 -12.32
CA MET A 15 9.67 -14.04 -12.22
C MET A 15 8.95 -14.43 -13.51
N GLN A 16 9.51 -14.10 -14.69
CA GLN A 16 8.99 -14.56 -15.98
C GLN A 16 8.94 -16.09 -16.05
N GLU A 17 9.99 -16.78 -15.62
CA GLU A 17 10.02 -18.26 -15.57
C GLU A 17 8.91 -18.79 -14.65
N LEU A 18 8.76 -18.21 -13.43
CA LEU A 18 7.71 -18.62 -12.49
C LEU A 18 6.30 -18.42 -13.07
N PHE A 19 6.03 -17.30 -13.72
CA PHE A 19 4.73 -17.04 -14.34
C PHE A 19 4.45 -17.95 -15.53
N ALA A 20 5.48 -18.36 -16.27
CA ALA A 20 5.34 -19.25 -17.42
C ALA A 20 5.18 -20.72 -17.02
N GLU A 21 5.83 -21.16 -15.94
CA GLU A 21 5.92 -22.59 -15.60
C GLU A 21 5.00 -23.02 -14.46
N VAL A 22 4.61 -22.08 -13.59
CA VAL A 22 3.81 -22.43 -12.40
C VAL A 22 2.37 -22.02 -12.57
N GLU A 23 1.51 -23.02 -12.78
CA GLU A 23 0.07 -22.83 -12.87
C GLU A 23 -0.49 -22.12 -11.64
N HIS A 24 -1.39 -21.18 -11.84
CA HIS A 24 -2.09 -20.40 -10.80
C HIS A 24 -1.23 -19.35 -10.04
N ILE A 25 -0.02 -19.04 -10.48
CA ILE A 25 0.63 -17.78 -10.13
C ILE A 25 0.22 -16.75 -11.20
N ASP A 26 -0.69 -15.84 -10.86
CA ASP A 26 -1.33 -14.95 -11.85
C ASP A 26 -0.96 -13.49 -11.66
N TYR A 27 -0.56 -13.10 -10.45
CA TYR A 27 -0.34 -11.72 -10.07
C TYR A 27 0.93 -11.55 -9.25
N LEU A 28 1.53 -10.37 -9.34
CA LEU A 28 2.64 -9.96 -8.49
C LEU A 28 2.20 -8.85 -7.53
N LYS A 29 2.55 -8.98 -6.24
CA LYS A 29 2.61 -7.88 -5.29
C LYS A 29 4.06 -7.46 -5.11
N GLU A 30 4.42 -6.30 -5.64
CA GLU A 30 5.80 -5.80 -5.65
C GLU A 30 6.03 -4.81 -4.50
N GLU A 31 6.93 -5.16 -3.59
CA GLU A 31 7.31 -4.33 -2.43
C GLU A 31 8.84 -4.20 -2.27
N GLN A 32 9.62 -4.83 -3.16
CA GLN A 32 11.09 -4.70 -3.16
C GLN A 32 11.48 -3.27 -3.52
N GLN A 33 12.22 -2.62 -2.64
CA GLN A 33 12.62 -1.22 -2.85
C GLN A 33 13.80 -1.10 -3.83
N PRO A 34 13.76 -0.11 -4.72
CA PRO A 34 12.69 0.86 -4.97
C PRO A 34 11.55 0.24 -5.80
N SER A 35 10.37 0.05 -5.18
CA SER A 35 9.26 -0.72 -5.76
C SER A 35 8.78 -0.20 -7.12
N ALA A 36 8.74 1.10 -7.31
CA ALA A 36 8.36 1.70 -8.58
C ALA A 36 9.32 1.31 -9.74
N HIS A 37 10.60 1.14 -9.47
CA HIS A 37 11.58 0.66 -10.48
C HIS A 37 11.39 -0.82 -10.77
N GLN A 38 11.13 -1.62 -9.74
CA GLN A 38 10.85 -3.05 -9.91
C GLN A 38 9.58 -3.28 -10.72
N ILE A 39 8.51 -2.52 -10.46
CA ILE A 39 7.28 -2.57 -11.26
C ILE A 39 7.57 -2.30 -12.75
N SER A 40 8.38 -1.28 -13.07
CA SER A 40 8.78 -1.02 -14.45
C SER A 40 9.53 -2.20 -15.07
N ALA A 41 10.52 -2.76 -14.35
CA ALA A 41 11.32 -3.88 -14.83
C ALA A 41 10.45 -5.12 -15.08
N VAL A 42 9.54 -5.43 -14.15
CA VAL A 42 8.63 -6.58 -14.31
C VAL A 42 7.68 -6.39 -15.49
N ILE A 43 7.05 -5.22 -15.63
CA ILE A 43 6.13 -4.96 -16.76
C ILE A 43 6.87 -5.01 -18.11
N GLU A 44 8.13 -4.57 -18.14
CA GLU A 44 8.95 -4.62 -19.35
C GLU A 44 9.36 -6.05 -19.71
N GLU A 45 9.74 -6.87 -18.74
CA GLU A 45 10.34 -8.18 -18.96
C GLU A 45 9.33 -9.33 -18.95
N VAL A 46 8.33 -9.28 -18.05
CA VAL A 46 7.32 -10.34 -17.93
C VAL A 46 6.22 -10.15 -18.98
N LYS A 47 6.25 -10.97 -20.04
CA LYS A 47 5.33 -10.84 -21.18
C LYS A 47 4.13 -11.77 -21.13
N GLU A 48 4.27 -12.89 -20.44
CA GLU A 48 3.24 -13.93 -20.42
C GLU A 48 2.99 -14.42 -18.99
N GLY A 49 1.76 -14.86 -18.71
CA GLY A 49 1.38 -15.49 -17.44
C GLY A 49 1.05 -14.51 -16.31
N CYS A 50 1.60 -13.30 -16.29
CA CYS A 50 1.27 -12.29 -15.28
C CYS A 50 0.08 -11.44 -15.72
N LEU A 51 -1.04 -11.57 -15.02
CA LEU A 51 -2.27 -10.81 -15.29
C LEU A 51 -2.24 -9.39 -14.70
N GLY A 52 -1.31 -9.11 -13.78
CA GLY A 52 -1.15 -7.77 -13.23
C GLY A 52 -0.11 -7.66 -12.13
N VAL A 53 0.47 -6.47 -12.03
CA VAL A 53 1.48 -6.09 -11.03
C VAL A 53 0.88 -5.06 -10.08
N PHE A 54 0.94 -5.34 -8.78
CA PHE A 54 0.32 -4.54 -7.73
C PHE A 54 1.40 -3.98 -6.80
N GLY A 55 1.25 -2.71 -6.43
CA GLY A 55 2.07 -2.12 -5.39
C GLY A 55 1.62 -2.53 -3.99
N GLY A 56 2.50 -2.35 -3.03
CA GLY A 56 2.27 -2.61 -1.61
C GLY A 56 2.73 -1.47 -0.71
N GLY A 57 3.39 -1.78 0.41
CA GLY A 57 3.99 -0.79 1.31
C GLY A 57 3.04 0.31 1.77
N HIS A 58 1.80 -0.07 2.11
CA HIS A 58 0.72 0.87 2.46
C HIS A 58 0.39 1.91 1.37
N GLY A 59 0.76 1.67 0.12
CA GLY A 59 0.56 2.63 -0.97
C GLY A 59 1.54 3.81 -0.97
N ARG A 60 2.64 3.72 -0.23
CA ARG A 60 3.62 4.82 -0.05
C ARG A 60 4.14 5.42 -1.37
N TRP A 61 4.20 4.63 -2.42
CA TRP A 61 4.71 5.03 -3.72
C TRP A 61 3.65 4.99 -4.82
N MET A 62 2.36 4.85 -4.46
CA MET A 62 1.29 4.53 -5.39
C MET A 62 1.21 5.45 -6.61
N LEU A 63 1.40 6.76 -6.48
CA LEU A 63 1.37 7.68 -7.64
C LEU A 63 2.50 7.42 -8.63
N SER A 64 3.71 7.10 -8.15
CA SER A 64 4.83 6.73 -9.00
C SER A 64 4.62 5.37 -9.66
N GLU A 65 4.05 4.44 -8.93
CA GLU A 65 3.75 3.08 -9.37
C GLU A 65 2.61 3.05 -10.40
N MET A 66 1.55 3.86 -10.20
CA MET A 66 0.47 4.03 -11.18
C MET A 66 1.00 4.55 -12.53
N ARG A 67 1.85 5.59 -12.52
CA ARG A 67 2.46 6.11 -13.74
C ARG A 67 3.35 5.10 -14.48
N ARG A 68 3.78 4.05 -13.80
CA ARG A 68 4.58 2.95 -14.35
C ARG A 68 3.74 1.74 -14.75
N GLY A 69 2.41 1.84 -14.64
CA GLY A 69 1.49 0.79 -15.08
C GLY A 69 1.08 -0.22 -14.01
N ALA A 70 1.26 0.09 -12.71
CA ALA A 70 0.71 -0.76 -11.67
C ALA A 70 -0.80 -0.94 -11.84
N ASN A 71 -1.27 -2.18 -11.76
CA ASN A 71 -2.68 -2.55 -11.97
C ASN A 71 -3.55 -2.34 -10.71
N GLY A 72 -2.94 -2.03 -9.59
CA GLY A 72 -3.62 -1.78 -8.33
C GLY A 72 -2.66 -1.74 -7.15
N PHE A 73 -3.23 -1.72 -5.93
CA PHE A 73 -2.50 -1.66 -4.68
C PHE A 73 -3.10 -2.56 -3.62
N MET A 74 -2.27 -3.07 -2.73
CA MET A 74 -2.66 -3.88 -1.58
C MET A 74 -2.18 -3.22 -0.28
N PRO A 75 -2.75 -2.06 0.10
CA PRO A 75 -2.46 -1.42 1.39
C PRO A 75 -3.13 -2.18 2.53
N ALA A 76 -2.87 -1.76 3.77
CA ALA A 76 -3.67 -2.20 4.90
C ALA A 76 -5.04 -1.50 4.91
N ALA A 77 -5.96 -2.00 5.72
CA ALA A 77 -7.39 -1.68 5.62
C ALA A 77 -7.81 -0.33 6.22
N GLU A 78 -6.94 0.31 7.01
CA GLU A 78 -7.28 1.47 7.85
C GLU A 78 -7.70 2.72 7.10
N ALA A 79 -7.28 2.86 5.83
CA ALA A 79 -7.57 4.03 4.99
C ALA A 79 -7.88 3.63 3.53
N ILE A 80 -8.48 2.46 3.33
CA ILE A 80 -8.74 1.94 1.97
C ILE A 80 -9.65 2.88 1.16
N ASP A 81 -10.59 3.53 1.78
CA ASP A 81 -11.48 4.51 1.16
C ASP A 81 -10.73 5.77 0.70
N VAL A 82 -9.66 6.15 1.38
CA VAL A 82 -8.77 7.23 0.93
C VAL A 82 -7.94 6.79 -0.28
N HIS A 83 -7.37 5.57 -0.23
CA HIS A 83 -6.63 5.00 -1.36
C HIS A 83 -7.49 4.89 -2.62
N VAL A 84 -8.76 4.48 -2.47
CA VAL A 84 -9.71 4.41 -3.59
C VAL A 84 -9.93 5.79 -4.21
N GLN A 85 -10.07 6.85 -3.41
CA GLN A 85 -10.23 8.20 -3.93
C GLN A 85 -9.00 8.71 -4.69
N ILE A 86 -7.78 8.33 -4.25
CA ILE A 86 -6.55 8.63 -4.98
C ILE A 86 -6.54 7.90 -6.33
N TRP A 87 -6.89 6.61 -6.30
CA TRP A 87 -6.98 5.78 -7.50
C TRP A 87 -7.99 6.34 -8.50
N ASP A 88 -9.21 6.61 -8.06
CA ASP A 88 -10.30 7.11 -8.90
C ASP A 88 -9.94 8.46 -9.53
N ALA A 89 -9.35 9.39 -8.76
CA ALA A 89 -8.90 10.67 -9.28
C ALA A 89 -7.83 10.52 -10.35
N TYR A 90 -6.87 9.61 -10.12
CA TYR A 90 -5.81 9.33 -11.11
C TYR A 90 -6.39 8.71 -12.38
N GLN A 91 -7.28 7.71 -12.28
CA GLN A 91 -7.92 7.07 -13.43
C GLN A 91 -8.80 8.04 -14.23
N ALA A 92 -9.39 9.04 -13.57
CA ALA A 92 -10.13 10.10 -14.22
C ALA A 92 -9.24 11.17 -14.90
N GLY A 93 -7.90 11.05 -14.81
CA GLY A 93 -6.94 12.01 -15.35
C GLY A 93 -6.70 13.23 -14.47
N ASP A 94 -7.30 13.30 -13.28
CA ASP A 94 -7.09 14.38 -12.30
C ASP A 94 -5.91 14.06 -11.37
N GLU A 95 -4.71 14.06 -11.97
CA GLU A 95 -3.47 13.79 -11.22
C GLU A 95 -3.21 14.83 -10.11
N ARG A 96 -3.71 16.05 -10.26
CA ARG A 96 -3.58 17.07 -9.24
C ARG A 96 -4.35 16.68 -7.99
N ARG A 97 -5.62 16.32 -8.13
CA ARG A 97 -6.46 15.86 -7.04
C ARG A 97 -5.91 14.59 -6.40
N ALA A 98 -5.47 13.62 -7.22
CA ALA A 98 -4.83 12.40 -6.71
C ALA A 98 -3.62 12.74 -5.84
N ARG A 99 -2.77 13.69 -6.26
CA ARG A 99 -1.61 14.17 -5.52
C ARG A 99 -2.00 14.86 -4.21
N ASP A 100 -3.02 15.70 -4.22
CA ASP A 100 -3.44 16.44 -3.03
C ASP A 100 -3.98 15.49 -1.95
N ILE A 101 -4.81 14.49 -2.33
CA ILE A 101 -5.29 13.44 -1.40
C ILE A 101 -4.11 12.59 -0.89
N PHE A 102 -3.21 12.19 -1.78
CA PHE A 102 -2.04 11.40 -1.42
C PHE A 102 -1.13 12.13 -0.41
N ASN A 103 -0.91 13.42 -0.60
CA ASN A 103 -0.10 14.22 0.32
C ASN A 103 -0.74 14.29 1.71
N THR A 104 -2.07 14.30 1.80
CA THR A 104 -2.79 14.26 3.08
C THR A 104 -2.66 12.87 3.75
N LEU A 105 -2.62 11.79 2.96
CA LEU A 105 -2.48 10.43 3.47
C LEU A 105 -1.04 10.10 3.89
N LEU A 106 -0.04 10.69 3.28
CA LEU A 106 1.36 10.31 3.46
C LEU A 106 1.86 10.40 4.91
N PRO A 107 1.48 11.37 5.75
CA PRO A 107 1.82 11.39 7.17
C PRO A 107 1.35 10.13 7.92
N GLN A 108 0.14 9.63 7.65
CA GLN A 108 -0.35 8.37 8.23
C GLN A 108 0.54 7.19 7.83
N ILE A 109 0.87 7.08 6.55
CA ILE A 109 1.76 6.00 6.06
C ILE A 109 3.13 6.09 6.75
N ASN A 110 3.69 7.29 6.90
CA ASN A 110 4.97 7.48 7.58
C ASN A 110 4.90 7.05 9.04
N LEU A 111 3.84 7.38 9.76
CA LEU A 111 3.65 6.94 11.15
C LEU A 111 3.54 5.41 11.26
N ILE A 112 2.82 4.77 10.34
CA ILE A 112 2.74 3.30 10.27
C ILE A 112 4.13 2.70 10.03
N MET A 113 4.89 3.25 9.11
CA MET A 113 6.23 2.75 8.78
C MET A 113 7.25 2.96 9.90
N ALA A 114 7.07 4.00 10.71
CA ALA A 114 7.94 4.30 11.86
C ALA A 114 7.66 3.37 13.05
N ILE A 115 6.39 3.05 13.31
CA ILE A 115 5.98 2.27 14.48
C ILE A 115 5.70 0.82 14.07
N ASN A 116 4.62 0.54 13.40
CA ASN A 116 4.18 -0.71 12.76
C ASN A 116 2.65 -0.75 12.57
N VAL A 117 2.12 -1.96 12.28
CA VAL A 117 0.69 -2.24 12.06
C VAL A 117 -0.20 -1.97 13.29
N THR A 118 0.36 -1.69 14.47
CA THR A 118 -0.40 -1.23 15.65
C THR A 118 -1.15 0.07 15.35
N VAL A 119 -0.51 0.97 14.58
CA VAL A 119 -1.13 2.23 14.14
C VAL A 119 -2.37 1.95 13.28
N CYS A 120 -2.30 1.00 12.35
CA CYS A 120 -3.45 0.61 11.53
C CYS A 120 -4.64 0.17 12.37
N LYS A 121 -4.39 -0.66 13.40
CA LYS A 121 -5.43 -1.12 14.29
C LYS A 121 -6.03 0.00 15.15
N GLU A 122 -5.21 0.91 15.62
CA GLU A 122 -5.67 2.08 16.38
C GLU A 122 -6.57 2.97 15.52
N ILE A 123 -6.21 3.21 14.27
CA ILE A 123 -7.06 3.94 13.31
C ILE A 123 -8.41 3.23 13.12
N LEU A 124 -8.40 1.92 12.92
CA LEU A 124 -9.62 1.14 12.74
C LEU A 124 -10.52 1.16 14.00
N VAL A 125 -9.94 1.22 15.19
CA VAL A 125 -10.69 1.41 16.44
C VAL A 125 -11.31 2.81 16.50
N ARG A 126 -10.54 3.86 16.23
CA ARG A 126 -11.04 5.25 16.22
C ARG A 126 -12.13 5.48 15.17
N ARG A 127 -12.06 4.75 14.06
CA ARG A 127 -13.10 4.75 13.03
C ARG A 127 -14.31 3.88 13.38
N GLY A 128 -14.32 3.22 14.52
CA GLY A 128 -15.43 2.36 14.97
C GLY A 128 -15.53 1.01 14.24
N ILE A 129 -14.54 0.66 13.42
CA ILE A 129 -14.53 -0.59 12.63
C ILE A 129 -14.06 -1.76 13.51
N PHE A 130 -13.03 -1.55 14.33
CA PHE A 130 -12.54 -2.54 15.27
C PHE A 130 -12.96 -2.20 16.71
N LYS A 131 -13.13 -3.24 17.52
CA LYS A 131 -13.43 -3.10 18.97
C LYS A 131 -12.15 -2.95 19.81
N SER A 132 -11.00 -3.31 19.29
CA SER A 132 -9.73 -3.35 20.03
C SER A 132 -8.56 -3.26 19.09
N ALA A 133 -7.51 -2.55 19.51
CA ALA A 133 -6.22 -2.48 18.81
C ALA A 133 -5.22 -3.54 19.30
N ASN A 134 -5.66 -4.54 20.08
CA ASN A 134 -4.79 -5.57 20.64
C ASN A 134 -3.98 -6.29 19.54
N MET A 135 -2.68 -6.46 19.82
CA MET A 135 -1.77 -7.18 18.94
C MET A 135 -1.69 -8.65 19.35
N ARG A 136 -1.76 -9.55 18.37
CA ARG A 136 -1.59 -10.98 18.60
C ARG A 136 -0.16 -11.36 18.94
N ILE A 137 0.80 -10.64 18.33
CA ILE A 137 2.23 -10.90 18.53
C ILE A 137 2.69 -10.13 19.79
N PRO A 138 3.19 -10.82 20.82
CA PRO A 138 3.75 -10.16 22.00
C PRO A 138 4.94 -9.28 21.62
N GLY A 139 5.14 -8.18 22.37
CA GLY A 139 6.28 -7.27 22.16
C GLY A 139 6.17 -6.36 20.95
N SER A 140 5.01 -6.30 20.28
CA SER A 140 4.77 -5.28 19.26
C SER A 140 4.94 -3.88 19.84
N ALA A 141 5.63 -3.00 19.11
CA ALA A 141 5.76 -1.60 19.53
C ALA A 141 4.38 -0.96 19.69
N MET A 142 4.20 -0.25 20.79
CA MET A 142 2.96 0.44 21.13
C MET A 142 3.16 1.94 20.96
N MET A 143 2.12 2.63 20.54
CA MET A 143 2.10 4.07 20.44
C MET A 143 2.16 4.70 21.84
N ASP A 144 3.04 5.66 22.03
CA ASP A 144 3.08 6.49 23.22
C ASP A 144 2.08 7.66 23.15
N THR A 145 2.17 8.59 24.10
CA THR A 145 1.24 9.73 24.18
C THR A 145 1.41 10.69 23.01
N GLU A 146 2.64 10.95 22.59
CA GLU A 146 2.90 11.87 21.48
C GLU A 146 2.55 11.24 20.12
N ASP A 147 2.80 9.96 19.95
CA ASP A 147 2.33 9.21 18.77
C ASP A 147 0.82 9.28 18.61
N LYS A 148 0.08 9.14 19.72
CA LYS A 148 -1.39 9.23 19.73
C LYS A 148 -1.90 10.63 19.41
N ARG A 149 -1.18 11.65 19.86
CA ARG A 149 -1.45 13.05 19.54
C ARG A 149 -1.20 13.33 18.07
N GLU A 150 -0.07 12.87 17.53
CA GLU A 150 0.25 13.01 16.10
C GLU A 150 -0.82 12.30 15.25
N LEU A 151 -1.21 11.08 15.63
CA LEU A 151 -2.27 10.35 14.94
C LEU A 151 -3.59 11.11 14.98
N GLU A 152 -3.94 11.79 16.06
CA GLU A 152 -5.16 12.59 16.15
C GLU A 152 -5.18 13.72 15.11
N MET A 153 -4.07 14.42 14.96
CA MET A 153 -3.91 15.47 13.96
C MET A 153 -4.01 14.92 12.53
N ILE A 154 -3.32 13.82 12.26
CA ILE A 154 -3.37 13.13 10.96
C ILE A 154 -4.80 12.70 10.62
N MET A 155 -5.52 12.12 11.57
CA MET A 155 -6.90 11.70 11.36
C MET A 155 -7.87 12.87 11.16
N ALA A 156 -7.63 14.02 11.80
CA ALA A 156 -8.42 15.23 11.58
C ALA A 156 -8.25 15.73 10.13
N ASP A 157 -7.04 15.71 9.59
CA ASP A 157 -6.76 16.09 8.20
C ASP A 157 -7.38 15.09 7.20
N LEU A 158 -7.43 13.82 7.56
CA LEU A 158 -8.00 12.76 6.72
C LEU A 158 -9.53 12.63 6.84
N ALA A 159 -10.14 13.21 7.87
CA ALA A 159 -11.58 13.07 8.13
C ALA A 159 -12.47 13.38 6.92
N PRO A 160 -12.18 14.40 6.07
CA PRO A 160 -12.98 14.68 4.88
C PRO A 160 -12.99 13.54 3.82
N TYR A 161 -12.03 12.63 3.89
CA TYR A 161 -11.89 11.52 2.94
C TYR A 161 -12.41 10.19 3.47
N PHE A 162 -12.65 10.06 4.77
CA PHE A 162 -13.24 8.85 5.33
C PHE A 162 -14.71 8.75 4.94
N ARG A 163 -15.13 7.56 4.52
CA ARG A 163 -16.52 7.27 4.10
C ARG A 163 -17.29 6.44 5.13
N VAL A 164 -16.61 5.90 6.12
CA VAL A 164 -17.17 5.14 7.24
C VAL A 164 -16.44 5.49 8.51
#